data_290fb8461a83a3d4b35bf183dc01de94
#
_entry.id   290fb8461a83a3d4b35bf183dc01de94
#
_cell.length_a   1.000
_cell.length_b   1.000
_cell.length_c   1.000
_cell.angle_alpha   90.00
_cell.angle_beta   90.00
_cell.angle_gamma   90.00
#
_symmetry.space_group_name_H-M   'P 1'
#
loop_
_entity.id
_entity.type
_entity.pdbx_description
1 polymer ?
#
loop_
_entity_poly.entity_id
_entity_poly.type
_entity_poly.pdbx_seq_one_letter_code
_entity_poly.pdbx_strand_id
1 'polypeptide(L)'
;MVQLVDDTLREGLQSPGISFKIEEKIKIAELLGKSGIENAIVSYPSAHWSEKKVTEEIINKKLIKNVYGLGRAIKSDIDEIFNCGAHIALHFPFKYENIDKIIDDIKYSLKKDEFTSVALVDVVANRSAVIDILKKLDEIGLRKVQLPDTTGNATPKFMRNLIKDSLKILKNNIDIEVHCHNDYGLSVSNCLAAIEEGATSVSVTVYGIGERNGIADLFVMYNALKKEGYNLRLDETALLELYKYVEDLILKKIGYKFFFYNFPIVGINTNTMTAGTHASYISVFSQERFSVNVYAGKSLIKKILDKYGINLSDEKLASLVNLVKEISVKDGKALTYEDVLKLSKEV
;
A
#
# COMPACT_ATOMS: atom_id res chain seq x y z
N MET A 1 7.13 -13.87 -11.97
CA MET A 1 7.69 -12.75 -11.17
C MET A 1 6.50 -11.90 -10.72
N VAL A 2 6.38 -11.60 -9.42
CA VAL A 2 5.28 -10.77 -8.91
C VAL A 2 5.57 -9.30 -9.18
N GLN A 3 4.54 -8.52 -9.55
CA GLN A 3 4.64 -7.09 -9.82
C GLN A 3 3.77 -6.28 -8.84
N LEU A 4 4.27 -5.13 -8.42
CA LEU A 4 3.48 -4.12 -7.73
C LEU A 4 2.98 -3.09 -8.75
N VAL A 5 1.70 -2.77 -8.68
CA VAL A 5 1.05 -1.73 -9.49
C VAL A 5 0.61 -0.63 -8.55
N ASP A 6 1.27 0.52 -8.61
CA ASP A 6 0.90 1.64 -7.75
C ASP A 6 -0.37 2.34 -8.25
N ASP A 7 -1.27 2.61 -7.34
CA ASP A 7 -2.56 3.26 -7.61
C ASP A 7 -2.76 4.54 -6.75
N THR A 8 -1.67 5.07 -6.17
CA THR A 8 -1.69 6.25 -5.28
C THR A 8 -2.28 7.48 -5.95
N LEU A 9 -1.99 7.67 -7.24
CA LEU A 9 -2.41 8.87 -7.99
C LEU A 9 -3.84 8.77 -8.55
N ARG A 10 -4.48 7.59 -8.46
CA ARG A 10 -5.88 7.40 -8.84
C ARG A 10 -6.73 6.94 -7.66
N GLU A 11 -6.50 5.73 -7.11
CA GLU A 11 -7.22 5.20 -5.96
C GLU A 11 -7.00 6.06 -4.71
N GLY A 12 -5.77 6.47 -4.48
CA GLY A 12 -5.42 7.32 -3.34
C GLY A 12 -6.19 8.64 -3.30
N LEU A 13 -6.64 9.18 -4.45
CA LEU A 13 -7.46 10.39 -4.50
C LEU A 13 -8.93 10.16 -4.12
N GLN A 14 -9.35 8.90 -3.94
CA GLN A 14 -10.68 8.58 -3.40
C GLN A 14 -10.70 8.59 -1.87
N SER A 15 -9.55 8.79 -1.21
CA SER A 15 -9.49 8.98 0.25
C SER A 15 -10.21 10.25 0.67
N PRO A 16 -11.03 10.19 1.73
CA PRO A 16 -11.73 11.36 2.23
C PRO A 16 -10.77 12.51 2.61
N GLY A 17 -11.03 13.70 2.06
CA GLY A 17 -10.25 14.91 2.35
C GLY A 17 -8.90 15.01 1.61
N ILE A 18 -8.52 14.04 0.82
CA ILE A 18 -7.25 14.03 0.07
C ILE A 18 -7.49 14.45 -1.37
N SER A 19 -6.70 15.41 -1.84
CA SER A 19 -6.55 15.78 -3.24
C SER A 19 -5.15 16.34 -3.46
N PHE A 20 -4.57 16.07 -4.63
CA PHE A 20 -3.23 16.54 -4.99
C PHE A 20 -3.27 17.51 -6.17
N LYS A 21 -2.43 18.56 -6.11
CA LYS A 21 -2.19 19.44 -7.25
C LYS A 21 -1.43 18.70 -8.34
N ILE A 22 -1.42 19.23 -9.56
CA ILE A 22 -0.67 18.65 -10.69
C ILE A 22 0.80 18.45 -10.32
N GLU A 23 1.45 19.49 -9.77
CA GLU A 23 2.87 19.44 -9.39
C GLU A 23 3.15 18.40 -8.29
N GLU A 24 2.21 18.24 -7.36
CA GLU A 24 2.30 17.23 -6.28
C GLU A 24 2.19 15.82 -6.84
N LYS A 25 1.25 15.58 -7.79
CA LYS A 25 1.12 14.29 -8.49
C LYS A 25 2.38 13.95 -9.27
N ILE A 26 2.97 14.92 -10.00
CA ILE A 26 4.21 14.72 -10.74
C ILE A 26 5.36 14.38 -9.79
N LYS A 27 5.45 15.05 -8.63
CA LYS A 27 6.49 14.73 -7.63
C LYS A 27 6.31 13.34 -7.02
N ILE A 28 5.06 12.93 -6.74
CA ILE A 28 4.77 11.56 -6.28
C ILE A 28 5.19 10.54 -7.35
N ALA A 29 4.84 10.77 -8.63
CA ALA A 29 5.24 9.89 -9.73
C ALA A 29 6.77 9.79 -9.89
N GLU A 30 7.50 10.90 -9.72
CA GLU A 30 8.97 10.92 -9.73
C GLU A 30 9.54 10.03 -8.62
N LEU A 31 9.01 10.15 -7.40
CA LEU A 31 9.47 9.38 -6.25
C LEU A 31 9.10 7.88 -6.37
N LEU A 32 7.92 7.56 -6.92
CA LEU A 32 7.52 6.19 -7.26
C LEU A 32 8.52 5.56 -8.25
N GLY A 33 8.82 6.24 -9.35
CA GLY A 33 9.78 5.73 -10.32
C GLY A 33 11.20 5.59 -9.75
N LYS A 34 11.64 6.55 -8.93
CA LYS A 34 12.89 6.48 -8.18
C LYS A 34 12.97 5.27 -7.26
N SER A 35 11.84 4.91 -6.62
CA SER A 35 11.79 3.74 -5.74
C SER A 35 11.82 2.40 -6.49
N GLY A 36 11.72 2.42 -7.82
CA GLY A 36 11.72 1.22 -8.65
C GLY A 36 10.33 0.68 -8.98
N ILE A 37 9.26 1.43 -8.71
CA ILE A 37 7.92 1.10 -9.19
C ILE A 37 7.87 1.26 -10.71
N GLU A 38 7.61 0.16 -11.41
CA GLU A 38 7.56 0.14 -12.88
C GLU A 38 6.14 0.33 -13.44
N ASN A 39 5.10 -0.03 -12.69
CA ASN A 39 3.72 -0.03 -13.16
C ASN A 39 2.85 0.86 -12.27
N ALA A 40 2.07 1.77 -12.86
CA ALA A 40 1.13 2.58 -12.10
C ALA A 40 -0.13 2.95 -12.89
N ILE A 41 -1.27 2.98 -12.20
CA ILE A 41 -2.51 3.61 -12.67
C ILE A 41 -2.52 5.03 -12.12
N VAL A 42 -2.26 6.01 -12.98
CA VAL A 42 -1.93 7.37 -12.53
C VAL A 42 -3.09 8.35 -12.57
N SER A 43 -4.19 8.02 -13.26
CA SER A 43 -5.26 8.98 -13.49
C SER A 43 -6.55 8.33 -14.02
N TYR A 44 -7.58 9.18 -14.11
CA TYR A 44 -8.81 8.93 -14.86
C TYR A 44 -8.95 10.03 -15.93
N PRO A 45 -8.35 9.89 -17.14
CA PRO A 45 -8.23 10.96 -18.13
C PRO A 45 -9.56 11.59 -18.54
N SER A 46 -10.64 10.80 -18.65
CA SER A 46 -11.97 11.32 -19.03
C SER A 46 -12.69 12.07 -17.91
N ALA A 47 -12.17 12.05 -16.67
CA ALA A 47 -12.81 12.75 -15.55
C ALA A 47 -12.58 14.27 -15.60
N HIS A 48 -11.40 14.74 -15.99
CA HIS A 48 -11.06 16.17 -16.02
C HIS A 48 -9.78 16.42 -16.86
N TRP A 49 -9.64 17.61 -17.42
CA TRP A 49 -8.46 17.98 -18.22
C TRP A 49 -7.12 17.86 -17.45
N SER A 50 -7.15 18.09 -16.12
CA SER A 50 -5.94 17.98 -15.30
C SER A 50 -5.43 16.54 -15.22
N GLU A 51 -6.31 15.55 -15.28
CA GLU A 51 -5.94 14.13 -15.28
C GLU A 51 -5.19 13.77 -16.57
N LYS A 52 -5.66 14.28 -17.74
CA LYS A 52 -4.94 14.15 -19.01
C LYS A 52 -3.55 14.76 -18.90
N LYS A 53 -3.46 16.01 -18.42
CA LYS A 53 -2.20 16.74 -18.31
C LYS A 53 -1.20 16.00 -17.40
N VAL A 54 -1.64 15.48 -16.26
CA VAL A 54 -0.79 14.68 -15.35
C VAL A 54 -0.26 13.44 -16.06
N THR A 55 -1.13 12.71 -16.76
CA THR A 55 -0.76 11.50 -17.51
C THR A 55 0.30 11.79 -18.56
N GLU A 56 0.04 12.79 -19.40
CA GLU A 56 0.96 13.23 -20.47
C GLU A 56 2.33 13.67 -19.90
N GLU A 57 2.34 14.43 -18.79
CA GLU A 57 3.59 14.86 -18.15
C GLU A 57 4.38 13.69 -17.56
N ILE A 58 3.73 12.73 -16.90
CA ILE A 58 4.40 11.53 -16.34
C ILE A 58 5.07 10.74 -17.47
N ILE A 59 4.36 10.54 -18.59
CA ILE A 59 4.86 9.82 -19.76
C ILE A 59 6.01 10.59 -20.43
N ASN A 60 5.82 11.87 -20.73
CA ASN A 60 6.82 12.70 -21.40
C ASN A 60 8.12 12.82 -20.61
N LYS A 61 8.03 12.88 -19.28
CA LYS A 61 9.18 12.92 -18.37
C LYS A 61 9.75 11.54 -18.08
N LYS A 62 9.11 10.45 -18.57
CA LYS A 62 9.50 9.05 -18.34
C LYS A 62 9.66 8.73 -16.85
N LEU A 63 8.76 9.23 -16.01
CA LEU A 63 8.85 9.07 -14.57
C LEU A 63 8.54 7.64 -14.12
N ILE A 64 7.63 6.96 -14.80
CA ILE A 64 7.22 5.57 -14.57
C ILE A 64 7.26 4.85 -15.91
N LYS A 65 7.64 3.59 -15.91
CA LYS A 65 7.87 2.80 -17.14
C LYS A 65 6.56 2.48 -17.86
N ASN A 66 5.59 1.92 -17.14
CA ASN A 66 4.30 1.51 -17.67
C ASN A 66 3.20 2.32 -16.97
N VAL A 67 2.65 3.30 -17.67
CA VAL A 67 1.65 4.23 -17.17
C VAL A 67 0.29 3.83 -17.70
N TYR A 68 -0.67 3.59 -16.79
CA TYR A 68 -2.06 3.24 -17.11
C TYR A 68 -2.98 4.41 -16.77
N GLY A 69 -3.94 4.66 -17.66
CA GLY A 69 -5.12 5.50 -17.40
C GLY A 69 -6.34 4.61 -17.18
N LEU A 70 -7.14 4.94 -16.15
CA LEU A 70 -8.39 4.23 -15.88
C LEU A 70 -9.56 4.87 -16.62
N GLY A 71 -10.52 4.06 -17.06
CA GLY A 71 -11.75 4.52 -17.67
C GLY A 71 -12.86 3.47 -17.63
N ARG A 72 -14.01 3.85 -18.10
CA ARG A 72 -15.14 2.93 -18.36
C ARG A 72 -14.87 2.16 -19.66
N ALA A 73 -15.43 0.97 -19.78
CA ALA A 73 -15.38 0.21 -21.03
C ALA A 73 -16.36 0.81 -22.08
N ILE A 74 -16.08 2.04 -22.51
CA ILE A 74 -16.77 2.78 -23.57
C ILE A 74 -15.76 3.48 -24.47
N LYS A 75 -16.07 3.63 -25.76
CA LYS A 75 -15.13 4.14 -26.75
C LYS A 75 -14.55 5.53 -26.41
N SER A 76 -15.38 6.44 -25.89
CA SER A 76 -14.90 7.78 -25.52
C SER A 76 -13.81 7.75 -24.46
N ASP A 77 -13.95 6.95 -23.40
CA ASP A 77 -12.94 6.86 -22.35
C ASP A 77 -11.68 6.15 -22.87
N ILE A 78 -11.86 5.10 -23.68
CA ILE A 78 -10.76 4.37 -24.34
C ILE A 78 -9.93 5.32 -25.21
N ASP A 79 -10.59 6.16 -26.03
CA ASP A 79 -9.92 7.12 -26.89
C ASP A 79 -9.18 8.19 -26.09
N GLU A 80 -9.77 8.71 -25.02
CA GLU A 80 -9.14 9.70 -24.14
C GLU A 80 -7.87 9.16 -23.49
N ILE A 81 -7.90 7.93 -22.97
CA ILE A 81 -6.73 7.29 -22.36
C ILE A 81 -5.63 7.08 -23.39
N PHE A 82 -5.99 6.50 -24.54
CA PHE A 82 -5.04 6.22 -25.62
C PHE A 82 -4.38 7.49 -26.15
N ASN A 83 -5.16 8.57 -26.31
CA ASN A 83 -4.66 9.86 -26.81
C ASN A 83 -3.69 10.55 -25.82
N CYS A 84 -3.75 10.24 -24.51
CA CYS A 84 -2.74 10.67 -23.54
C CYS A 84 -1.43 9.86 -23.62
N GLY A 85 -1.38 8.80 -24.45
CA GLY A 85 -0.23 7.89 -24.57
C GLY A 85 -0.12 6.85 -23.46
N ALA A 86 -1.14 6.71 -22.61
CA ALA A 86 -1.18 5.72 -21.53
C ALA A 86 -1.71 4.36 -22.02
N HIS A 87 -1.30 3.27 -21.33
CA HIS A 87 -1.98 1.99 -21.44
C HIS A 87 -3.39 2.06 -20.88
N ILE A 88 -4.30 1.27 -21.44
CA ILE A 88 -5.72 1.35 -21.15
C ILE A 88 -6.07 0.39 -20.00
N ALA A 89 -6.63 0.93 -18.90
CA ALA A 89 -7.26 0.16 -17.84
C ALA A 89 -8.78 0.44 -17.83
N LEU A 90 -9.61 -0.60 -17.83
CA LEU A 90 -11.06 -0.47 -17.97
C LEU A 90 -11.79 -1.11 -16.81
N HIS A 91 -12.84 -0.44 -16.31
CA HIS A 91 -13.81 -1.06 -15.43
C HIS A 91 -14.86 -1.87 -16.20
N PHE A 92 -15.07 -3.11 -15.78
CA PHE A 92 -16.19 -3.96 -16.22
C PHE A 92 -17.27 -4.01 -15.14
N PRO A 93 -18.39 -3.31 -15.31
CA PRO A 93 -19.48 -3.30 -14.36
C PRO A 93 -20.46 -4.47 -14.61
N PHE A 94 -20.77 -5.27 -13.58
CA PHE A 94 -21.71 -6.40 -13.71
C PHE A 94 -23.19 -6.01 -13.74
N LYS A 95 -23.52 -4.78 -13.40
CA LYS A 95 -24.91 -4.30 -13.32
C LYS A 95 -25.50 -3.80 -14.65
N TYR A 96 -24.78 -3.95 -15.76
CA TYR A 96 -25.24 -3.48 -17.07
C TYR A 96 -25.94 -4.57 -17.85
N GLU A 97 -27.04 -4.19 -18.51
CA GLU A 97 -27.90 -5.10 -19.30
C GLU A 97 -27.24 -5.61 -20.60
N ASN A 98 -26.13 -4.99 -21.07
CA ASN A 98 -25.52 -5.33 -22.36
C ASN A 98 -24.04 -5.70 -22.23
N ILE A 99 -23.77 -6.90 -21.74
CA ILE A 99 -22.42 -7.46 -21.61
C ILE A 99 -21.71 -7.55 -22.97
N ASP A 100 -22.41 -7.91 -24.04
CA ASP A 100 -21.80 -8.10 -25.37
C ASP A 100 -21.25 -6.77 -25.92
N LYS A 101 -21.95 -5.66 -25.66
CA LYS A 101 -21.46 -4.33 -26.02
C LYS A 101 -20.17 -3.98 -25.25
N ILE A 102 -20.09 -4.30 -23.95
CA ILE A 102 -18.88 -4.07 -23.17
C ILE A 102 -17.70 -4.88 -23.72
N ILE A 103 -17.95 -6.16 -24.08
CA ILE A 103 -16.93 -7.02 -24.71
C ILE A 103 -16.48 -6.43 -26.06
N ASP A 104 -17.39 -5.86 -26.87
CA ASP A 104 -17.02 -5.24 -28.14
C ASP A 104 -16.20 -3.94 -27.94
N ASP A 105 -16.52 -3.16 -26.91
CA ASP A 105 -15.70 -1.99 -26.55
C ASP A 105 -14.32 -2.41 -25.99
N ILE A 106 -14.20 -3.54 -25.27
CA ILE A 106 -12.92 -4.10 -24.88
C ILE A 106 -12.13 -4.60 -26.11
N LYS A 107 -12.77 -5.27 -27.07
CA LYS A 107 -12.11 -5.63 -28.35
C LYS A 107 -11.62 -4.39 -29.10
N TYR A 108 -12.35 -3.27 -29.04
CA TYR A 108 -11.91 -2.01 -29.60
C TYR A 108 -10.67 -1.49 -28.88
N SER A 109 -10.59 -1.56 -27.55
CA SER A 109 -9.41 -1.13 -26.81
C SER A 109 -8.18 -2.01 -27.12
N LEU A 110 -8.34 -3.33 -27.24
CA LEU A 110 -7.26 -4.27 -27.60
C LEU A 110 -6.66 -4.00 -29.00
N LYS A 111 -7.44 -3.44 -29.93
CA LYS A 111 -6.90 -3.00 -31.24
C LYS A 111 -6.02 -1.76 -31.14
N LYS A 112 -6.21 -0.95 -30.11
CA LYS A 112 -5.41 0.26 -29.86
C LYS A 112 -4.20 -0.02 -28.98
N ASP A 113 -4.41 -0.82 -27.92
CA ASP A 113 -3.40 -1.15 -26.92
C ASP A 113 -3.52 -2.63 -26.53
N GLU A 114 -2.54 -3.44 -26.93
CA GLU A 114 -2.47 -4.86 -26.58
C GLU A 114 -2.25 -5.11 -25.08
N PHE A 115 -1.82 -4.08 -24.32
CA PHE A 115 -1.63 -4.11 -22.87
C PHE A 115 -2.87 -3.68 -22.09
N THR A 116 -4.02 -3.53 -22.77
CA THR A 116 -5.30 -3.24 -22.12
C THR A 116 -5.53 -4.18 -20.94
N SER A 117 -5.87 -3.60 -19.78
CA SER A 117 -6.27 -4.29 -18.55
C SER A 117 -7.76 -4.10 -18.29
N VAL A 118 -8.43 -5.11 -17.73
CA VAL A 118 -9.85 -5.03 -17.38
C VAL A 118 -10.07 -5.42 -15.93
N ALA A 119 -10.68 -4.53 -15.15
CA ALA A 119 -11.07 -4.76 -13.76
C ALA A 119 -12.52 -5.26 -13.68
N LEU A 120 -12.71 -6.47 -13.15
CA LEU A 120 -14.03 -7.07 -12.92
C LEU A 120 -14.57 -6.63 -11.55
N VAL A 121 -15.33 -5.53 -11.52
CA VAL A 121 -15.74 -4.83 -10.29
C VAL A 121 -16.51 -5.75 -9.34
N ASP A 122 -16.10 -5.74 -8.06
CA ASP A 122 -16.73 -6.48 -6.95
C ASP A 122 -16.84 -7.99 -7.17
N VAL A 123 -15.67 -8.65 -7.16
CA VAL A 123 -15.58 -10.12 -7.34
C VAL A 123 -16.25 -10.90 -6.23
N VAL A 124 -16.46 -10.31 -5.05
CA VAL A 124 -17.12 -10.99 -3.92
C VAL A 124 -18.61 -11.16 -4.18
N ALA A 125 -19.29 -10.08 -4.56
CA ALA A 125 -20.72 -10.12 -4.87
C ALA A 125 -21.02 -10.84 -6.20
N ASN A 126 -20.06 -10.85 -7.15
CA ASN A 126 -20.29 -11.30 -8.52
C ASN A 126 -19.52 -12.57 -8.90
N ARG A 127 -19.08 -13.39 -7.93
CA ARG A 127 -18.16 -14.52 -8.17
C ARG A 127 -18.53 -15.44 -9.33
N SER A 128 -19.79 -15.84 -9.45
CA SER A 128 -20.25 -16.72 -10.56
C SER A 128 -20.11 -16.02 -11.91
N ALA A 129 -20.56 -14.76 -12.00
CA ALA A 129 -20.47 -13.98 -13.22
C ALA A 129 -18.99 -13.67 -13.59
N VAL A 130 -18.11 -13.47 -12.63
CA VAL A 130 -16.65 -13.28 -12.84
C VAL A 130 -16.08 -14.43 -13.65
N ILE A 131 -16.37 -15.68 -13.29
CA ILE A 131 -15.88 -16.88 -13.97
C ILE A 131 -16.34 -16.92 -15.43
N ASP A 132 -17.59 -16.59 -15.70
CA ASP A 132 -18.12 -16.58 -17.07
C ASP A 132 -17.54 -15.44 -17.92
N ILE A 133 -17.34 -14.27 -17.32
CA ILE A 133 -16.71 -13.14 -18.02
C ILE A 133 -15.24 -13.42 -18.28
N LEU A 134 -14.49 -14.02 -17.34
CA LEU A 134 -13.10 -14.39 -17.54
C LEU A 134 -12.91 -15.28 -18.77
N LYS A 135 -13.80 -16.26 -19.01
CA LYS A 135 -13.75 -17.07 -20.23
C LYS A 135 -13.90 -16.23 -21.50
N LYS A 136 -14.88 -15.30 -21.51
CA LYS A 136 -15.07 -14.40 -22.66
C LYS A 136 -13.87 -13.49 -22.89
N LEU A 137 -13.23 -13.00 -21.82
CA LEU A 137 -12.04 -12.15 -21.92
C LEU A 137 -10.82 -12.93 -22.42
N ASP A 138 -10.66 -14.17 -21.97
CA ASP A 138 -9.62 -15.10 -22.46
C ASP A 138 -9.79 -15.38 -23.96
N GLU A 139 -11.03 -15.65 -24.41
CA GLU A 139 -11.36 -15.93 -25.84
C GLU A 139 -11.08 -14.74 -26.77
N ILE A 140 -11.19 -13.50 -26.29
CA ILE A 140 -10.86 -12.30 -27.08
C ILE A 140 -9.39 -11.91 -27.02
N GLY A 141 -8.56 -12.66 -26.29
CA GLY A 141 -7.11 -12.45 -26.21
C GLY A 141 -6.68 -11.38 -25.21
N LEU A 142 -7.49 -11.08 -24.20
CA LEU A 142 -7.06 -10.18 -23.09
C LEU A 142 -5.85 -10.79 -22.38
N ARG A 143 -4.84 -9.95 -22.06
CA ARG A 143 -3.60 -10.39 -21.41
C ARG A 143 -3.53 -10.04 -19.93
N LYS A 144 -4.33 -9.11 -19.46
CA LYS A 144 -4.31 -8.65 -18.06
C LYS A 144 -5.73 -8.42 -17.53
N VAL A 145 -6.05 -9.06 -16.41
CA VAL A 145 -7.32 -8.86 -15.71
C VAL A 145 -7.05 -8.48 -14.26
N GLN A 146 -7.81 -7.51 -13.74
CA GLN A 146 -7.81 -7.16 -12.33
C GLN A 146 -9.06 -7.73 -11.66
N LEU A 147 -8.87 -8.37 -10.50
CA LEU A 147 -9.92 -8.98 -9.68
C LEU A 147 -10.05 -8.20 -8.36
N PRO A 148 -10.85 -7.12 -8.30
CA PRO A 148 -10.95 -6.28 -7.13
C PRO A 148 -11.98 -6.80 -6.12
N ASP A 149 -11.56 -6.88 -4.84
CA ASP A 149 -12.44 -6.91 -3.68
C ASP A 149 -12.93 -5.49 -3.40
N THR A 150 -13.85 -5.01 -4.24
CA THR A 150 -14.31 -3.61 -4.23
C THR A 150 -14.97 -3.19 -2.92
N THR A 151 -15.65 -4.12 -2.25
CA THR A 151 -16.36 -3.86 -1.00
C THR A 151 -15.54 -4.16 0.25
N GLY A 152 -14.32 -4.67 0.10
CA GLY A 152 -13.44 -5.04 1.20
C GLY A 152 -13.92 -6.23 2.04
N ASN A 153 -14.84 -7.04 1.51
CA ASN A 153 -15.47 -8.16 2.21
C ASN A 153 -14.79 -9.51 1.97
N ALA A 154 -13.74 -9.56 1.16
CA ALA A 154 -13.01 -10.80 0.92
C ALA A 154 -12.21 -11.25 2.14
N THR A 155 -12.02 -12.56 2.24
CA THR A 155 -11.09 -13.18 3.17
C THR A 155 -9.92 -13.80 2.40
N PRO A 156 -8.78 -14.09 3.02
CA PRO A 156 -7.67 -14.80 2.36
C PRO A 156 -8.11 -16.12 1.71
N LYS A 157 -8.99 -16.87 2.38
CA LYS A 157 -9.56 -18.10 1.83
C LYS A 157 -10.40 -17.84 0.57
N PHE A 158 -11.19 -16.77 0.56
CA PHE A 158 -12.00 -16.40 -0.62
C PHE A 158 -11.09 -16.06 -1.80
N MET A 159 -10.07 -15.20 -1.60
CA MET A 159 -9.15 -14.79 -2.66
C MET A 159 -8.37 -15.97 -3.20
N ARG A 160 -7.82 -16.85 -2.34
CA ARG A 160 -7.15 -18.08 -2.78
C ARG A 160 -8.06 -18.93 -3.69
N ASN A 161 -9.30 -19.18 -3.27
CA ASN A 161 -10.24 -19.98 -4.05
C ASN A 161 -10.64 -19.30 -5.38
N LEU A 162 -10.79 -17.97 -5.38
CA LEU A 162 -11.09 -17.21 -6.59
C LEU A 162 -9.98 -17.37 -7.63
N ILE A 163 -8.70 -17.15 -7.21
CA ILE A 163 -7.54 -17.29 -8.11
C ILE A 163 -7.42 -18.72 -8.63
N LYS A 164 -7.52 -19.70 -7.74
CA LYS A 164 -7.49 -21.13 -8.11
C LYS A 164 -8.53 -21.50 -9.15
N ASP A 165 -9.78 -21.04 -8.98
CA ASP A 165 -10.85 -21.33 -9.92
C ASP A 165 -10.66 -20.55 -11.22
N SER A 166 -10.17 -19.33 -11.18
CA SER A 166 -9.82 -18.54 -12.37
C SER A 166 -8.73 -19.24 -13.21
N LEU A 167 -7.65 -19.68 -12.59
CA LEU A 167 -6.56 -20.35 -13.31
C LEU A 167 -6.96 -21.67 -13.97
N LYS A 168 -7.97 -22.38 -13.42
CA LYS A 168 -8.47 -23.63 -14.04
C LYS A 168 -9.18 -23.41 -15.36
N ILE A 169 -9.75 -22.23 -15.57
CA ILE A 169 -10.57 -21.95 -16.76
C ILE A 169 -9.81 -21.17 -17.83
N LEU A 170 -8.78 -20.43 -17.46
CA LEU A 170 -7.97 -19.66 -18.38
C LEU A 170 -7.09 -20.60 -19.21
N LYS A 171 -7.14 -20.47 -20.53
CA LYS A 171 -6.35 -21.28 -21.48
C LYS A 171 -5.12 -20.55 -21.95
N ASN A 172 -5.16 -19.22 -21.97
CA ASN A 172 -4.05 -18.35 -22.31
C ASN A 172 -3.40 -17.85 -21.03
N ASN A 173 -2.14 -17.44 -21.10
CA ASN A 173 -1.42 -16.87 -19.96
C ASN A 173 -1.92 -15.44 -19.69
N ILE A 174 -3.04 -15.31 -18.99
CA ILE A 174 -3.55 -14.02 -18.54
C ILE A 174 -2.91 -13.68 -17.21
N ASP A 175 -2.33 -12.49 -17.12
CA ASP A 175 -1.85 -11.91 -15.86
C ASP A 175 -3.04 -11.52 -14.98
N ILE A 176 -3.09 -12.07 -13.77
CA ILE A 176 -4.12 -11.74 -12.78
C ILE A 176 -3.55 -10.74 -11.80
N GLU A 177 -4.11 -9.54 -11.80
CA GLU A 177 -3.87 -8.52 -10.78
C GLU A 177 -4.95 -8.58 -9.70
N VAL A 178 -4.58 -8.45 -8.44
CA VAL A 178 -5.53 -8.33 -7.33
C VAL A 178 -5.50 -6.94 -6.72
N HIS A 179 -6.68 -6.44 -6.38
CA HIS A 179 -6.89 -5.12 -5.78
C HIS A 179 -7.84 -5.29 -4.60
N CYS A 180 -7.30 -5.31 -3.38
CA CYS A 180 -8.07 -5.63 -2.19
C CYS A 180 -8.24 -4.42 -1.27
N HIS A 181 -9.50 -4.01 -1.04
CA HIS A 181 -9.82 -2.99 -0.04
C HIS A 181 -9.59 -3.45 1.39
N ASN A 182 -9.36 -2.51 2.29
CA ASN A 182 -8.86 -2.75 3.66
C ASN A 182 -9.91 -2.53 4.75
N ASP A 183 -11.19 -2.66 4.43
CA ASP A 183 -12.28 -2.36 5.36
C ASP A 183 -12.24 -3.21 6.65
N TYR A 184 -11.75 -4.45 6.56
CA TYR A 184 -11.55 -5.35 7.70
C TYR A 184 -10.08 -5.51 8.10
N GLY A 185 -9.15 -4.71 7.56
CA GLY A 185 -7.72 -4.84 7.83
C GLY A 185 -7.08 -6.07 7.17
N LEU A 186 -7.70 -6.65 6.14
CA LEU A 186 -7.29 -7.89 5.51
C LEU A 186 -6.64 -7.70 4.13
N SER A 187 -6.49 -6.48 3.63
CA SER A 187 -6.04 -6.22 2.26
C SER A 187 -4.72 -6.91 1.92
N VAL A 188 -3.68 -6.74 2.74
CA VAL A 188 -2.36 -7.36 2.51
C VAL A 188 -2.44 -8.89 2.56
N SER A 189 -3.16 -9.46 3.54
CA SER A 189 -3.30 -10.91 3.66
C SER A 189 -4.13 -11.52 2.53
N ASN A 190 -5.14 -10.79 2.03
CA ASN A 190 -5.91 -11.17 0.86
C ASN A 190 -5.03 -11.20 -0.40
N CYS A 191 -4.20 -10.17 -0.60
CA CYS A 191 -3.25 -10.09 -1.70
C CYS A 191 -2.20 -11.22 -1.64
N LEU A 192 -1.62 -11.48 -0.45
CA LEU A 192 -0.67 -12.59 -0.28
C LEU A 192 -1.29 -13.93 -0.63
N ALA A 193 -2.48 -14.22 -0.13
CA ALA A 193 -3.19 -15.47 -0.41
C ALA A 193 -3.49 -15.65 -1.91
N ALA A 194 -3.75 -14.55 -2.62
CA ALA A 194 -3.93 -14.57 -4.07
C ALA A 194 -2.62 -14.82 -4.83
N ILE A 195 -1.53 -14.18 -4.41
CA ILE A 195 -0.19 -14.38 -5.00
C ILE A 195 0.32 -15.81 -4.79
N GLU A 196 0.15 -16.37 -3.59
CA GLU A 196 0.48 -17.77 -3.29
C GLU A 196 -0.23 -18.75 -4.23
N GLU A 197 -1.45 -18.44 -4.66
CA GLU A 197 -2.22 -19.30 -5.56
C GLU A 197 -1.93 -19.05 -7.04
N GLY A 198 -1.18 -17.98 -7.39
CA GLY A 198 -0.72 -17.73 -8.76
C GLY A 198 -1.16 -16.42 -9.38
N ALA A 199 -1.73 -15.47 -8.63
CA ALA A 199 -1.87 -14.10 -9.11
C ALA A 199 -0.48 -13.50 -9.38
N THR A 200 -0.37 -12.64 -10.39
CA THR A 200 0.92 -12.15 -10.90
C THR A 200 1.22 -10.71 -10.48
N SER A 201 0.21 -9.95 -10.07
CA SER A 201 0.39 -8.56 -9.66
C SER A 201 -0.60 -8.12 -8.58
N VAL A 202 -0.22 -7.08 -7.84
CA VAL A 202 -0.98 -6.51 -6.72
C VAL A 202 -1.07 -5.00 -6.87
N SER A 203 -2.28 -4.45 -6.79
CA SER A 203 -2.51 -3.01 -6.64
C SER A 203 -2.17 -2.57 -5.23
N VAL A 204 -1.42 -1.49 -5.11
CA VAL A 204 -0.97 -0.90 -3.85
C VAL A 204 -1.06 0.62 -3.87
N THR A 205 -1.12 1.25 -2.70
CA THR A 205 -0.97 2.70 -2.58
C THR A 205 -0.03 3.05 -1.43
N VAL A 206 0.57 4.23 -1.51
CA VAL A 206 1.36 4.78 -0.41
C VAL A 206 0.46 5.00 0.80
N TYR A 207 0.84 4.47 1.96
CA TYR A 207 0.03 4.44 3.19
C TYR A 207 -1.30 3.68 3.06
N GLY A 208 -1.49 2.90 2.00
CA GLY A 208 -2.77 2.25 1.75
C GLY A 208 -3.93 3.20 1.51
N ILE A 209 -3.68 4.48 1.14
CA ILE A 209 -4.75 5.47 0.92
C ILE A 209 -5.68 5.03 -0.22
N GLY A 210 -6.97 5.33 -0.09
CA GLY A 210 -7.98 4.97 -1.07
C GLY A 210 -9.39 5.17 -0.54
N GLU A 211 -10.36 4.72 -1.28
CA GLU A 211 -11.77 4.79 -0.87
C GLU A 211 -12.00 4.06 0.46
N ARG A 212 -12.81 4.64 1.36
CA ARG A 212 -13.10 4.16 2.73
C ARG A 212 -11.81 3.96 3.54
N ASN A 213 -11.43 2.70 3.82
CA ASN A 213 -10.19 2.34 4.53
C ASN A 213 -9.00 2.06 3.60
N GLY A 214 -9.13 2.42 2.31
CA GLY A 214 -8.10 2.25 1.31
C GLY A 214 -7.87 0.81 0.88
N ILE A 215 -6.67 0.54 0.36
CA ILE A 215 -6.23 -0.77 -0.15
C ILE A 215 -4.94 -1.24 0.51
N ALA A 216 -4.28 -2.24 -0.05
CA ALA A 216 -3.00 -2.72 0.45
C ALA A 216 -1.92 -1.62 0.39
N ASP A 217 -1.22 -1.41 1.51
CA ASP A 217 -0.11 -0.47 1.59
C ASP A 217 1.11 -0.98 0.81
N LEU A 218 1.72 -0.10 0.01
CA LEU A 218 2.87 -0.42 -0.84
C LEU A 218 4.06 -0.99 -0.05
N PHE A 219 4.46 -0.34 1.06
CA PHE A 219 5.66 -0.76 1.77
C PHE A 219 5.42 -2.02 2.63
N VAL A 220 4.22 -2.16 3.20
CA VAL A 220 3.83 -3.38 3.91
C VAL A 220 3.78 -4.56 2.94
N MET A 221 3.15 -4.39 1.78
CA MET A 221 3.05 -5.44 0.76
C MET A 221 4.42 -5.84 0.22
N TYR A 222 5.29 -4.88 -0.10
CA TYR A 222 6.66 -5.12 -0.51
C TYR A 222 7.43 -5.98 0.50
N ASN A 223 7.39 -5.60 1.79
CA ASN A 223 8.08 -6.35 2.84
C ASN A 223 7.46 -7.75 3.08
N ALA A 224 6.15 -7.87 2.98
CA ALA A 224 5.47 -9.15 3.11
C ALA A 224 5.92 -10.11 2.00
N LEU A 225 5.91 -9.67 0.75
CA LEU A 225 6.39 -10.46 -0.39
C LEU A 225 7.87 -10.84 -0.27
N LYS A 226 8.73 -9.91 0.19
CA LYS A 226 10.15 -10.24 0.46
C LYS A 226 10.32 -11.36 1.49
N LYS A 227 9.51 -11.33 2.57
CA LYS A 227 9.55 -12.37 3.62
C LYS A 227 9.09 -13.73 3.11
N GLU A 228 8.15 -13.76 2.17
CA GLU A 228 7.71 -14.98 1.48
C GLU A 228 8.69 -15.44 0.36
N GLY A 229 9.82 -14.75 0.21
CA GLY A 229 10.88 -15.15 -0.74
C GLY A 229 10.70 -14.65 -2.17
N TYR A 230 9.74 -13.77 -2.44
CA TYR A 230 9.60 -13.16 -3.76
C TYR A 230 10.72 -12.15 -4.03
N ASN A 231 11.31 -12.23 -5.21
CA ASN A 231 12.41 -11.35 -5.61
C ASN A 231 11.87 -10.01 -6.16
N LEU A 232 11.66 -9.05 -5.25
CA LEU A 232 11.30 -7.67 -5.55
C LEU A 232 12.48 -6.76 -5.19
N ARG A 233 12.78 -5.78 -6.05
CA ARG A 233 13.87 -4.84 -5.83
C ARG A 233 13.35 -3.42 -5.89
N LEU A 234 13.06 -2.85 -4.72
CA LEU A 234 12.75 -1.43 -4.57
C LEU A 234 13.88 -0.76 -3.79
N ASP A 235 14.10 0.52 -4.07
CA ASP A 235 14.96 1.38 -3.27
C ASP A 235 14.20 1.84 -2.02
N GLU A 236 14.53 1.24 -0.88
CA GLU A 236 13.88 1.53 0.40
C GLU A 236 14.12 2.96 0.88
N THR A 237 15.26 3.58 0.49
CA THR A 237 15.54 4.98 0.82
C THR A 237 14.61 5.91 0.05
N ALA A 238 14.42 5.65 -1.24
CA ALA A 238 13.48 6.40 -2.07
C ALA A 238 12.02 6.17 -1.63
N LEU A 239 11.67 4.95 -1.18
CA LEU A 239 10.36 4.68 -0.57
C LEU A 239 10.14 5.51 0.69
N LEU A 240 11.10 5.60 1.59
CA LEU A 240 10.98 6.42 2.80
C LEU A 240 10.84 7.93 2.46
N GLU A 241 11.55 8.42 1.44
CA GLU A 241 11.39 9.79 0.93
C GLU A 241 9.95 10.02 0.40
N LEU A 242 9.43 9.07 -0.38
CA LEU A 242 8.06 9.09 -0.90
C LEU A 242 7.01 9.13 0.22
N TYR A 243 7.14 8.24 1.21
CA TYR A 243 6.21 8.16 2.33
C TYR A 243 6.21 9.45 3.13
N LYS A 244 7.38 10.00 3.44
CA LYS A 244 7.50 11.29 4.13
C LYS A 244 6.86 12.43 3.33
N TYR A 245 7.11 12.48 2.01
CA TYR A 245 6.53 13.50 1.16
C TYR A 245 5.00 13.46 1.16
N VAL A 246 4.41 12.26 1.01
CA VAL A 246 2.95 12.06 1.02
C VAL A 246 2.36 12.38 2.39
N GLU A 247 3.01 11.97 3.51
CA GLU A 247 2.56 12.33 4.87
C GLU A 247 2.51 13.85 5.05
N ASP A 248 3.57 14.56 4.67
CA ASP A 248 3.66 16.02 4.76
C ASP A 248 2.58 16.72 3.93
N LEU A 249 2.28 16.22 2.73
CA LEU A 249 1.20 16.73 1.90
C LEU A 249 -0.18 16.55 2.54
N ILE A 250 -0.44 15.35 3.04
CA ILE A 250 -1.73 15.02 3.68
C ILE A 250 -1.90 15.87 4.94
N LEU A 251 -0.87 15.96 5.79
CA LEU A 251 -0.90 16.79 6.98
C LEU A 251 -1.22 18.27 6.66
N LYS A 252 -0.62 18.83 5.60
CA LYS A 252 -0.90 20.20 5.15
C LYS A 252 -2.32 20.41 4.66
N LYS A 253 -2.94 19.36 4.09
CA LYS A 253 -4.28 19.44 3.46
C LYS A 253 -5.42 19.27 4.47
N ILE A 254 -5.29 18.31 5.37
CA ILE A 254 -6.35 17.97 6.33
C ILE A 254 -6.10 18.51 7.76
N GLY A 255 -4.89 19.03 8.04
CA GLY A 255 -4.55 19.68 9.30
C GLY A 255 -4.28 18.74 10.48
N TYR A 256 -4.32 17.41 10.29
CA TYR A 256 -3.99 16.41 11.30
C TYR A 256 -3.23 15.23 10.68
N LYS A 257 -2.53 14.45 11.54
CA LYS A 257 -1.86 13.24 11.09
C LYS A 257 -2.88 12.16 10.78
N PHE A 258 -3.01 11.81 9.51
CA PHE A 258 -3.90 10.75 9.04
C PHE A 258 -3.40 9.37 9.47
N PHE A 259 -2.08 9.20 9.51
CA PHE A 259 -1.43 7.94 9.87
C PHE A 259 -0.88 8.03 11.30
N PHE A 260 -1.21 7.03 12.11
CA PHE A 260 -0.85 6.98 13.51
C PHE A 260 0.60 6.58 13.71
N TYR A 261 1.15 6.90 14.89
CA TYR A 261 2.46 6.46 15.35
C TYR A 261 2.67 4.94 15.25
N ASN A 262 1.59 4.15 15.25
CA ASN A 262 1.58 2.69 15.18
C ASN A 262 1.39 2.15 13.75
N PHE A 263 1.54 2.98 12.72
CA PHE A 263 1.44 2.47 11.35
C PHE A 263 2.55 1.42 11.09
N PRO A 264 2.23 0.29 10.46
CA PRO A 264 3.22 -0.76 10.19
C PRO A 264 4.43 -0.21 9.43
N ILE A 265 5.63 -0.69 9.74
CA ILE A 265 6.90 -0.40 9.08
C ILE A 265 7.39 1.04 9.28
N VAL A 266 6.64 2.06 8.92
CA VAL A 266 7.06 3.47 8.91
C VAL A 266 6.60 4.28 10.13
N GLY A 267 5.72 3.73 10.96
CA GLY A 267 5.24 4.40 12.17
C GLY A 267 6.33 4.57 13.22
N ILE A 268 6.30 5.66 13.95
CA ILE A 268 7.30 6.00 14.98
C ILE A 268 7.42 4.88 16.04
N ASN A 269 6.30 4.24 16.39
CA ASN A 269 6.28 3.20 17.42
C ASN A 269 6.71 1.81 16.92
N THR A 270 6.92 1.61 15.62
CA THR A 270 7.35 0.32 15.05
C THR A 270 8.63 -0.20 15.69
N ASN A 271 9.52 0.71 16.12
CA ASN A 271 10.79 0.40 16.76
C ASN A 271 10.82 0.76 18.25
N THR A 272 9.64 0.96 18.88
CA THR A 272 9.54 1.35 20.29
C THR A 272 9.31 0.11 21.16
N MET A 273 10.25 -0.17 22.06
CA MET A 273 10.21 -1.28 23.00
C MET A 273 9.96 -0.79 24.42
N THR A 274 9.23 -1.56 25.21
CA THR A 274 8.89 -1.22 26.58
C THR A 274 9.45 -2.23 27.58
N ALA A 275 9.50 -3.52 27.21
CA ALA A 275 9.99 -4.57 28.09
C ALA A 275 11.45 -4.93 27.81
N GLY A 276 12.23 -5.13 28.86
CA GLY A 276 13.66 -5.49 28.75
C GLY A 276 13.91 -6.80 27.99
N THR A 277 12.96 -7.75 28.02
CA THR A 277 13.02 -8.99 27.25
C THR A 277 13.01 -8.73 25.74
N HIS A 278 12.24 -7.76 25.29
CA HIS A 278 12.18 -7.40 23.87
C HIS A 278 13.36 -6.51 23.43
N ALA A 279 14.00 -5.81 24.35
CA ALA A 279 15.16 -4.97 24.07
C ALA A 279 16.40 -5.76 23.61
N SER A 280 16.39 -7.09 23.74
CA SER A 280 17.46 -7.98 23.23
C SER A 280 17.22 -8.43 21.79
N TYR A 281 16.02 -8.27 21.26
CA TYR A 281 15.72 -8.61 19.85
C TYR A 281 16.13 -7.47 18.94
N ILE A 282 16.74 -7.80 17.80
CA ILE A 282 17.14 -6.82 16.80
C ILE A 282 15.88 -6.28 16.14
N SER A 283 15.70 -4.95 16.20
CA SER A 283 14.69 -4.27 15.39
C SER A 283 15.03 -4.40 13.90
N VAL A 284 14.03 -4.61 13.08
CA VAL A 284 14.19 -4.64 11.61
C VAL A 284 14.62 -3.26 11.07
N PHE A 285 14.42 -2.19 11.86
CA PHE A 285 14.67 -0.80 11.48
C PHE A 285 15.69 -0.15 12.42
N SER A 286 16.55 0.69 11.88
CA SER A 286 17.82 1.14 12.44
C SER A 286 17.80 2.07 13.67
N GLN A 287 16.64 2.47 14.20
CA GLN A 287 16.56 3.37 15.36
C GLN A 287 15.68 2.80 16.46
N GLU A 288 16.31 2.09 17.39
CA GLU A 288 15.63 1.62 18.60
C GLU A 288 15.17 2.81 19.46
N ARG A 289 13.89 2.80 19.81
CA ARG A 289 13.28 3.68 20.82
C ARG A 289 12.79 2.85 21.99
N PHE A 290 12.73 3.46 23.17
CA PHE A 290 12.21 2.83 24.36
C PHE A 290 11.12 3.68 25.00
N SER A 291 10.02 3.03 25.33
CA SER A 291 8.98 3.59 26.18
C SER A 291 9.17 3.06 27.61
N VAL A 292 9.27 3.96 28.56
CA VAL A 292 9.67 3.63 29.92
C VAL A 292 8.47 3.70 30.85
N ASN A 293 8.04 2.54 31.35
CA ASN A 293 6.91 2.41 32.29
C ASN A 293 7.16 1.28 33.29
N VAL A 294 6.10 0.81 33.95
CA VAL A 294 6.15 -0.27 34.94
C VAL A 294 6.82 -1.57 34.46
N TYR A 295 6.86 -1.80 33.15
CA TYR A 295 7.52 -2.98 32.56
C TYR A 295 9.01 -2.75 32.24
N ALA A 296 9.53 -1.53 32.42
CA ALA A 296 10.94 -1.24 32.19
C ALA A 296 11.84 -2.02 33.18
N GLY A 297 12.76 -2.81 32.63
CA GLY A 297 13.75 -3.58 33.39
C GLY A 297 15.13 -2.94 33.39
N LYS A 298 16.08 -3.50 34.20
CA LYS A 298 17.46 -3.02 34.29
C LYS A 298 18.15 -2.87 32.92
N SER A 299 17.99 -3.88 32.04
CA SER A 299 18.65 -3.87 30.72
C SER A 299 18.15 -2.72 29.83
N LEU A 300 16.86 -2.36 29.89
CA LEU A 300 16.31 -1.24 29.12
C LEU A 300 16.79 0.10 29.67
N ILE A 301 16.72 0.30 30.98
CA ILE A 301 17.21 1.55 31.61
C ILE A 301 18.71 1.72 31.36
N LYS A 302 19.50 0.65 31.46
CA LYS A 302 20.93 0.67 31.15
C LYS A 302 21.19 1.10 29.70
N LYS A 303 20.50 0.51 28.73
CA LYS A 303 20.61 0.90 27.30
C LYS A 303 20.31 2.39 27.08
N ILE A 304 19.32 2.94 27.80
CA ILE A 304 19.03 4.38 27.74
C ILE A 304 20.21 5.18 28.29
N LEU A 305 20.70 4.85 29.48
CA LEU A 305 21.82 5.56 30.12
C LEU A 305 23.12 5.48 29.30
N ASP A 306 23.41 4.32 28.71
CA ASP A 306 24.58 4.10 27.85
C ASP A 306 24.58 5.04 26.64
N LYS A 307 23.41 5.33 26.04
CA LYS A 307 23.29 6.31 24.95
C LYS A 307 23.73 7.72 25.34
N TYR A 308 23.70 8.05 26.61
CA TYR A 308 24.08 9.35 27.17
C TYR A 308 25.39 9.29 27.98
N GLY A 309 26.11 8.17 27.92
CA GLY A 309 27.39 8.00 28.61
C GLY A 309 27.29 7.95 30.12
N ILE A 310 26.15 7.59 30.68
CA ILE A 310 25.89 7.52 32.14
C ILE A 310 26.07 6.10 32.62
N ASN A 311 27.01 5.87 33.55
CA ASN A 311 27.27 4.61 34.20
C ASN A 311 26.82 4.67 35.66
N LEU A 312 25.95 3.78 36.07
CA LEU A 312 25.52 3.60 37.45
C LEU A 312 25.98 2.24 37.98
N SER A 313 26.21 2.15 39.30
CA SER A 313 26.39 0.86 39.95
C SER A 313 25.10 0.04 39.86
N ASP A 314 25.18 -1.30 40.01
CA ASP A 314 24.01 -2.18 39.96
C ASP A 314 22.94 -1.84 41.02
N GLU A 315 23.36 -1.34 42.21
CA GLU A 315 22.48 -0.87 43.26
C GLU A 315 21.75 0.41 42.86
N LYS A 316 22.44 1.39 42.36
CA LYS A 316 21.84 2.64 41.84
C LYS A 316 20.93 2.41 40.67
N LEU A 317 21.32 1.52 39.75
CA LEU A 317 20.48 1.12 38.62
C LEU A 317 19.20 0.44 39.10
N ALA A 318 19.27 -0.42 40.11
CA ALA A 318 18.08 -1.05 40.70
C ALA A 318 17.15 -0.03 41.36
N SER A 319 17.71 0.95 42.07
CA SER A 319 16.96 2.03 42.69
C SER A 319 16.28 2.90 41.65
N LEU A 320 16.97 3.25 40.56
CA LEU A 320 16.40 3.99 39.45
C LEU A 320 15.24 3.25 38.76
N VAL A 321 15.39 1.93 38.54
CA VAL A 321 14.33 1.11 37.96
C VAL A 321 13.07 1.13 38.83
N ASN A 322 13.21 1.03 40.15
CA ASN A 322 12.08 1.10 41.07
C ASN A 322 11.41 2.47 41.05
N LEU A 323 12.22 3.54 41.12
CA LEU A 323 11.72 4.92 41.10
C LEU A 323 10.96 5.21 39.80
N VAL A 324 11.48 4.80 38.65
CA VAL A 324 10.80 4.91 37.35
C VAL A 324 9.46 4.22 37.35
N LYS A 325 9.37 3.00 37.90
CA LYS A 325 8.11 2.24 37.98
C LYS A 325 7.07 2.93 38.87
N GLU A 326 7.51 3.40 40.03
CA GLU A 326 6.63 4.10 40.98
C GLU A 326 6.06 5.38 40.37
N ILE A 327 6.89 6.20 39.74
CA ILE A 327 6.43 7.44 39.09
C ILE A 327 5.48 7.11 37.92
N SER A 328 5.81 6.12 37.09
CA SER A 328 4.95 5.73 35.97
C SER A 328 3.56 5.26 36.44
N VAL A 329 3.49 4.49 37.53
CA VAL A 329 2.20 4.07 38.12
C VAL A 329 1.47 5.26 38.73
N LYS A 330 2.17 6.10 39.50
CA LYS A 330 1.57 7.27 40.15
C LYS A 330 0.99 8.25 39.16
N ASP A 331 1.69 8.53 38.08
CA ASP A 331 1.30 9.52 37.08
C ASP A 331 0.44 8.93 35.96
N GLY A 332 0.30 7.60 35.88
CA GLY A 332 -0.49 6.89 34.86
C GLY A 332 0.05 7.09 33.43
N LYS A 333 1.35 7.34 33.27
CA LYS A 333 1.99 7.61 31.97
C LYS A 333 3.39 6.98 31.86
N ALA A 334 3.84 6.78 30.63
CA ALA A 334 5.22 6.43 30.36
C ALA A 334 6.15 7.66 30.54
N LEU A 335 7.37 7.43 31.03
CA LEU A 335 8.38 8.45 31.19
C LEU A 335 9.15 8.65 29.89
N THR A 336 9.62 9.88 29.68
CA THR A 336 10.55 10.24 28.59
C THR A 336 11.99 9.87 28.95
N TYR A 337 12.90 9.95 27.98
CA TYR A 337 14.33 9.78 28.25
C TYR A 337 14.86 10.86 29.19
N GLU A 338 14.40 12.12 28.99
CA GLU A 338 14.75 13.24 29.84
C GLU A 338 14.34 13.02 31.31
N ASP A 339 13.16 12.41 31.53
CA ASP A 339 12.72 12.05 32.88
C ASP A 339 13.66 11.01 33.49
N VAL A 340 14.01 9.94 32.74
CA VAL A 340 14.97 8.92 33.21
C VAL A 340 16.32 9.53 33.54
N LEU A 341 16.83 10.45 32.69
CA LEU A 341 18.12 11.14 32.92
C LEU A 341 18.06 12.07 34.15
N LYS A 342 16.93 12.72 34.41
CA LYS A 342 16.75 13.51 35.64
C LYS A 342 16.79 12.62 36.86
N LEU A 343 15.99 11.54 36.86
CA LEU A 343 15.92 10.60 37.96
C LEU A 343 17.23 9.86 38.22
N SER A 344 18.06 9.65 37.20
CA SER A 344 19.39 9.05 37.38
C SER A 344 20.36 9.89 38.21
N LYS A 345 20.09 11.19 38.40
CA LYS A 345 20.86 12.07 39.22
C LYS A 345 20.41 12.08 40.67
N GLU A 346 19.23 11.52 40.97
CA GLU A 346 18.63 11.47 42.30
C GLU A 346 19.00 10.19 43.05
N VAL A 347 19.55 9.19 42.36
CA VAL A 347 20.01 7.90 42.90
C VAL A 347 21.56 7.82 42.91
#